data_c2bc64bcaa1142c2b7e32419b158f2f8
#
_entry.id   c2bc64bcaa1142c2b7e32419b158f2f8
#
_cell.length_a   1.000
_cell.length_b   1.000
_cell.length_c   1.000
_cell.angle_alpha   90.00
_cell.angle_beta   90.00
_cell.angle_gamma   90.00
#
_symmetry.space_group_name_H-M   'P 1'
#
loop_
_entity.id
_entity.type
_entity.pdbx_description
1 polymer ?
#
loop_
_entity_poly.entity_id
_entity_poly.type
_entity_poly.pdbx_seq_one_letter_code
_entity_poly.pdbx_strand_id
1 'polypeptide(L)' 'MSYQIDYWDKEGEHLGCSALFAFTGKVYTMDYLEKMAKQEMKDDFFPGAVDYEISTQEAIAE' A
#
# COMPACT_ATOMS: atom_id res chain seq x y z
N MET A 1 10.37 4.52 8.99
CA MET A 1 9.82 4.69 7.62
C MET A 1 8.51 3.93 7.51
N SER A 2 7.51 4.55 6.95
CA SER A 2 6.23 3.91 6.76
C SER A 2 5.86 3.87 5.28
N TYR A 3 5.07 2.88 4.91
CA TYR A 3 4.61 2.68 3.55
C TYR A 3 3.09 2.64 3.56
N GLN A 4 2.49 3.23 2.54
CA GLN A 4 1.04 3.24 2.41
C GLN A 4 0.66 2.83 1.00
N ILE A 5 -0.33 1.95 0.90
CA ILE A 5 -0.87 1.53 -0.38
C ILE A 5 -2.33 1.94 -0.41
N ASP A 6 -2.66 2.84 -1.33
CA ASP A 6 -4.03 3.29 -1.53
C ASP A 6 -4.67 2.52 -2.66
N TYR A 7 -5.97 2.26 -2.56
CA TYR A 7 -6.71 1.49 -3.55
C TYR A 7 -7.89 2.28 -4.09
N TRP A 8 -8.11 2.15 -5.38
CA TRP A 8 -9.22 2.82 -6.09
C TRP A 8 -10.02 1.82 -6.88
N ASP A 9 -11.31 2.11 -7.05
CA ASP A 9 -12.18 1.30 -7.88
C ASP A 9 -12.14 1.75 -9.35
N LYS A 10 -12.93 1.10 -10.20
CA LYS A 10 -12.96 1.42 -11.63
C LYS A 10 -13.51 2.81 -11.92
N GLU A 11 -14.21 3.40 -10.98
CA GLU A 11 -14.77 4.74 -11.11
C GLU A 11 -13.85 5.81 -10.57
N GLY A 12 -12.70 5.42 -10.06
CA GLY A 12 -11.72 6.35 -9.51
C GLY A 12 -12.00 6.75 -8.07
N GLU A 13 -12.90 6.06 -7.39
CA GLU A 13 -13.17 6.34 -6.00
C GLU A 13 -12.16 5.63 -5.09
N HIS A 14 -11.69 6.33 -4.09
CA HIS A 14 -10.75 5.81 -3.11
C HIS A 14 -11.47 4.85 -2.17
N LEU A 15 -11.03 3.61 -2.14
CA LEU A 15 -11.65 2.56 -1.33
C LEU A 15 -11.08 2.47 0.08
N GLY A 16 -9.80 2.73 0.22
CA GLY A 16 -9.12 2.61 1.48
C GLY A 16 -7.63 2.50 1.29
N CYS A 17 -6.93 2.22 2.36
CA CYS A 17 -5.48 2.07 2.30
C CYS A 17 -4.97 1.02 3.27
N SER A 18 -3.81 0.46 2.94
CA SER A 18 -3.05 -0.41 3.83
C SER A 18 -1.81 0.34 4.27
N ALA A 19 -1.49 0.26 5.54
CA ALA A 19 -0.29 0.90 6.08
C ALA A 19 0.66 -0.18 6.58
N LEU A 20 1.94 0.00 6.24
CA LEU A 20 2.99 -0.89 6.69
C LEU A 20 4.07 -0.06 7.35
N PHE A 21 4.60 -0.58 8.46
CA PHE A 21 5.66 0.09 9.18
C PHE A 21 6.92 -0.77 9.10
N ALA A 22 8.02 -0.17 8.67
CA ALA A 22 9.30 -0.83 8.67
C ALA A 22 9.99 -0.53 9.99
N PHE A 23 10.46 -1.58 10.66
CA PHE A 23 11.26 -1.42 11.86
C PHE A 23 12.65 -0.92 11.48
N THR A 24 13.37 -0.40 12.46
CA THR A 24 14.72 0.10 12.26
C THR A 24 15.58 -0.93 11.52
N GLY A 25 16.20 -0.49 10.43
CA GLY A 25 17.08 -1.34 9.64
C GLY A 25 16.37 -2.21 8.61
N LYS A 26 15.05 -2.22 8.58
CA LYS A 26 14.30 -3.01 7.60
C LYS A 26 13.71 -2.10 6.53
N VAL A 27 13.95 -2.44 5.27
CA VAL A 27 13.45 -1.68 4.14
C VAL A 27 12.69 -2.63 3.22
N TYR A 28 11.48 -2.24 2.84
CA TYR A 28 10.71 -2.98 1.85
C TYR A 28 11.07 -2.49 0.45
N THR A 29 11.25 -3.43 -0.48
CA THR A 29 11.48 -3.06 -1.87
C THR A 29 10.15 -2.72 -2.54
N MET A 30 10.24 -1.93 -3.61
CA MET A 30 9.04 -1.58 -4.38
C MET A 30 8.38 -2.84 -4.96
N ASP A 31 9.19 -3.81 -5.41
CA ASP A 31 8.69 -5.09 -5.90
C ASP A 31 7.85 -5.82 -4.86
N TYR A 32 8.32 -5.83 -3.62
CA TYR A 32 7.62 -6.45 -2.52
C TYR A 32 6.27 -5.77 -2.27
N LEU A 33 6.28 -4.45 -2.25
CA LEU A 33 5.07 -3.66 -2.02
C LEU A 33 4.05 -3.85 -3.14
N GLU A 34 4.52 -3.93 -4.38
CA GLU A 34 3.64 -4.19 -5.52
C GLU A 34 3.02 -5.58 -5.44
N LYS A 35 3.80 -6.58 -5.04
CA LYS A 35 3.28 -7.93 -4.86
C LYS A 35 2.22 -7.97 -3.77
N MET A 36 2.46 -7.25 -2.68
CA MET A 36 1.48 -7.14 -1.59
C MET A 36 0.20 -6.50 -2.07
N ALA A 37 0.31 -5.40 -2.81
CA ALA A 37 -0.87 -4.70 -3.33
C ALA A 37 -1.70 -5.62 -4.22
N LYS A 38 -1.06 -6.31 -5.14
CA LYS A 38 -1.74 -7.24 -6.04
C LYS A 38 -2.39 -8.39 -5.28
N GLN A 39 -1.70 -8.91 -4.26
CA GLN A 39 -2.23 -9.99 -3.44
C GLN A 39 -3.45 -9.54 -2.64
N GLU A 40 -3.40 -8.34 -2.06
CA GLU A 40 -4.53 -7.80 -1.33
C GLU A 40 -5.75 -7.60 -2.24
N MET A 41 -5.52 -7.13 -3.47
CA MET A 41 -6.60 -6.99 -4.45
C MET A 41 -7.20 -8.34 -4.81
N LYS A 42 -6.35 -9.36 -4.98
CA LYS A 42 -6.79 -10.71 -5.30
C LYS A 42 -7.58 -11.35 -4.17
N ASP A 43 -7.19 -11.05 -2.93
CA ASP A 43 -7.84 -11.60 -1.74
C ASP A 43 -9.07 -10.80 -1.32
N ASP A 44 -9.47 -9.81 -2.10
CA ASP A 44 -10.64 -8.97 -1.84
C ASP A 44 -10.61 -8.22 -0.51
N PHE A 45 -9.42 -7.81 -0.06
CA PHE A 45 -9.33 -6.93 1.09
C PHE A 45 -10.02 -5.60 0.83
N PHE A 46 -10.00 -5.17 -0.43
CA PHE A 46 -10.68 -3.96 -0.88
C PHE A 46 -11.54 -4.33 -2.09
N PRO A 47 -12.75 -4.85 -1.85
CA PRO A 47 -13.61 -5.30 -2.95
C PRO A 47 -13.87 -4.21 -3.98
N GLY A 48 -13.68 -4.55 -5.23
CA GLY A 48 -13.84 -3.59 -6.33
C GLY A 48 -12.59 -2.84 -6.71
N ALA A 49 -11.49 -3.02 -5.99
CA ALA A 49 -10.24 -2.35 -6.30
C ALA A 49 -9.69 -2.82 -7.64
N VAL A 50 -9.34 -1.86 -8.50
CA VAL A 50 -8.73 -2.15 -9.81
C VAL A 50 -7.41 -1.43 -9.97
N ASP A 51 -7.10 -0.49 -9.08
CA ASP A 51 -5.87 0.28 -9.13
C ASP A 51 -5.32 0.52 -7.74
N TYR A 52 -4.03 0.78 -7.67
CA TYR A 52 -3.38 1.05 -6.40
C TYR A 52 -2.25 2.05 -6.59
N GLU A 53 -1.89 2.73 -5.51
CA GLU A 53 -0.75 3.64 -5.49
C GLU A 53 0.05 3.42 -4.21
N ILE A 54 1.36 3.30 -4.35
CA ILE A 54 2.26 3.08 -3.23
C ILE A 54 2.95 4.39 -2.89
N SER A 55 2.85 4.79 -1.63
CA SER A 55 3.51 5.98 -1.10
C SER A 55 4.46 5.60 0.02
N THR A 56 5.55 6.32 0.12
CA THR A 56 6.49 6.14 1.22
C THR A 56 6.54 7.43 2.03
N GLN A 57 6.53 7.30 3.35
CA GLN A 57 6.69 8.43 4.24
C GLN A 57 7.84 8.17 5.18
N GLU A 58 8.78 9.07 5.20
CA GLU A 58 9.85 8.99 6.17
C GLU A 58 9.32 9.41 7.53
N ALA A 59 9.66 8.62 8.55
CA ALA A 59 9.33 9.00 9.90
C ALA A 59 10.12 10.27 10.23
N ILE A 60 9.40 11.33 10.57
CA ILE A 60 10.05 12.55 11.01
C ILE A 60 10.50 12.31 12.44
N ALA A 61 11.79 12.19 12.61
CA ALA A 61 12.36 12.07 13.93
C ALA A 61 12.35 13.46 14.57
N GLU A 62 11.64 13.56 15.63
CA GLU A 62 11.62 14.79 16.40
C GLU A 62 12.32 14.63 17.72
#